data_02421c45d9e97b16136aea30727a82ac
#
_entry.id   02421c45d9e97b16136aea30727a82ac
#
_cell.length_a   1.000
_cell.length_b   1.000
_cell.length_c   1.000
_cell.angle_alpha   90.00
_cell.angle_beta   90.00
_cell.angle_gamma   90.00
#
_symmetry.space_group_name_H-M   'P 1'
#
loop_
_entity.id
_entity.type
_entity.pdbx_description
1 polymer ?
#
loop_
_entity_poly.entity_id
_entity_poly.type
_entity_poly.pdbx_seq_one_letter_code
_entity_poly.pdbx_strand_id
1 'polypeptide(L)' 'MATTKPNPEELDELREAFDYNDRDGDGKIQLDEFSAMLDELEAETSESEIEIGFKDIDTNDDGLIDFDEFVAWWSED' A
#
# COMPACT_ATOMS: atom_id res chain seq x y z
N MET A 1 -17.42 -12.18 -4.20
CA MET A 1 -16.47 -13.13 -3.84
C MET A 1 -15.80 -12.86 -2.51
N ALA A 2 -15.59 -13.86 -1.81
CA ALA A 2 -15.06 -13.64 -0.49
C ALA A 2 -13.72 -12.95 -0.55
N THR A 3 -13.54 -12.06 0.33
CA THR A 3 -12.27 -11.45 0.51
C THR A 3 -11.32 -12.39 1.11
N THR A 4 -10.16 -12.43 0.57
CA THR A 4 -9.15 -13.29 1.13
C THR A 4 -7.92 -12.46 1.34
N LYS A 5 -7.18 -12.88 2.34
CA LYS A 5 -5.89 -12.29 2.54
C LYS A 5 -4.98 -12.67 1.39
N PRO A 6 -4.03 -11.84 1.07
CA PRO A 6 -3.06 -12.19 0.04
C PRO A 6 -2.38 -13.51 0.39
N ASN A 7 -2.14 -14.32 -0.62
CA ASN A 7 -1.41 -15.55 -0.35
C ASN A 7 0.07 -15.21 -0.14
N PRO A 8 0.87 -16.19 0.31
CA PRO A 8 2.28 -15.90 0.62
C PRO A 8 3.06 -15.33 -0.55
N GLU A 9 2.76 -15.77 -1.77
CA GLU A 9 3.44 -15.24 -2.94
C GLU A 9 3.09 -13.78 -3.16
N GLU A 10 1.82 -13.46 -3.01
CA GLU A 10 1.37 -12.11 -3.18
C GLU A 10 1.95 -11.20 -2.10
N LEU A 11 2.01 -11.70 -0.88
CA LEU A 11 2.60 -10.94 0.21
C LEU A 11 4.06 -10.62 -0.09
N ASP A 12 4.78 -11.57 -0.65
CA ASP A 12 6.18 -11.32 -1.03
C ASP A 12 6.28 -10.21 -2.04
N GLU A 13 5.40 -10.22 -3.03
CA GLU A 13 5.40 -9.17 -4.05
C GLU A 13 5.08 -7.81 -3.44
N LEU A 14 4.09 -7.78 -2.57
CA LEU A 14 3.71 -6.54 -1.91
C LEU A 14 4.85 -6.01 -1.06
N ARG A 15 5.53 -6.92 -0.37
CA ARG A 15 6.63 -6.54 0.49
C ARG A 15 7.79 -5.97 -0.33
N GLU A 16 8.09 -6.62 -1.44
CA GLU A 16 9.15 -6.14 -2.30
C GLU A 16 8.84 -4.76 -2.83
N ALA A 17 7.61 -4.57 -3.27
CA ALA A 17 7.21 -3.27 -3.80
C ALA A 17 7.28 -2.20 -2.72
N PHE A 18 6.84 -2.57 -1.52
CA PHE A 18 6.88 -1.64 -0.40
C PHE A 18 8.31 -1.25 -0.07
N ASP A 19 9.18 -2.25 0.05
CA ASP A 19 10.58 -2.01 0.38
C ASP A 19 11.25 -1.17 -0.69
N TYR A 20 10.95 -1.45 -1.94
CA TYR A 20 11.53 -0.72 -3.04
C TYR A 20 11.19 0.75 -2.97
N ASN A 21 9.98 1.06 -2.54
CA ASN A 21 9.53 2.44 -2.48
C ASN A 21 9.80 3.11 -1.14
N ASP A 22 10.21 2.33 -0.15
CA ASP A 22 10.55 2.85 1.17
C ASP A 22 11.99 3.31 1.15
N ARG A 23 12.22 4.50 0.64
CA ARG A 23 13.57 4.97 0.41
C ARG A 23 14.34 5.24 1.68
N ASP A 24 13.61 5.65 2.70
CA ASP A 24 14.25 5.97 3.97
C ASP A 24 14.57 4.73 4.79
N GLY A 25 13.94 3.62 4.45
CA GLY A 25 14.17 2.40 5.20
C GLY A 25 13.59 2.45 6.61
N ASP A 26 12.60 3.30 6.83
CA ASP A 26 12.00 3.43 8.14
C ASP A 26 10.73 2.59 8.29
N GLY A 27 10.39 1.83 7.25
CA GLY A 27 9.22 0.97 7.29
C GLY A 27 7.92 1.68 6.98
N LYS A 28 8.01 2.89 6.43
CA LYS A 28 6.82 3.66 6.08
C LYS A 28 7.02 4.35 4.75
N ILE A 29 5.90 4.63 4.09
CA ILE A 29 5.94 5.29 2.80
C ILE A 29 4.99 6.46 2.79
N GLN A 30 5.29 7.42 1.92
CA GLN A 30 4.46 8.60 1.71
C GLN A 30 3.50 8.36 0.55
N LEU A 31 2.65 9.35 0.30
CA LEU A 31 1.66 9.25 -0.76
C LEU A 31 2.33 9.03 -2.12
N ASP A 32 3.40 9.75 -2.40
CA ASP A 32 4.12 9.60 -3.67
C ASP A 32 4.60 8.18 -3.85
N GLU A 33 5.16 7.63 -2.78
CA GLU A 33 5.70 6.28 -2.83
C GLU A 33 4.57 5.27 -2.93
N PHE A 34 3.48 5.53 -2.24
CA PHE A 34 2.30 4.67 -2.32
C PHE A 34 1.77 4.62 -3.75
N SER A 35 1.69 5.77 -4.38
CA SER A 35 1.21 5.85 -5.76
C SER A 35 2.13 5.07 -6.69
N ALA A 36 3.43 5.25 -6.54
CA ALA A 36 4.39 4.53 -7.37
C ALA A 36 4.30 3.03 -7.14
N MET A 37 4.10 2.63 -5.89
CA MET A 37 4.00 1.22 -5.56
C MET A 37 2.79 0.58 -6.21
N LEU A 38 1.66 1.27 -6.17
CA LEU A 38 0.45 0.74 -6.80
C LEU A 38 0.63 0.64 -8.31
N ASP A 39 1.34 1.58 -8.90
CA ASP A 39 1.63 1.54 -10.31
C ASP A 39 2.48 0.32 -10.66
N GLU A 40 3.46 0.04 -9.84
CA GLU A 40 4.30 -1.14 -10.05
C GLU A 40 3.52 -2.43 -9.92
N LEU A 41 2.58 -2.45 -9.00
CA LEU A 41 1.74 -3.63 -8.81
C LEU A 41 0.65 -3.73 -9.85
N GLU A 42 0.61 -2.76 -10.75
CA GLU A 42 -0.38 -2.71 -11.83
C GLU A 42 -1.80 -2.68 -11.27
N ALA A 43 -1.95 -2.06 -10.14
CA ALA A 43 -3.26 -1.84 -9.57
C ALA A 43 -3.95 -0.75 -10.37
N GLU A 44 -5.11 -1.06 -10.88
CA GLU A 44 -5.83 -0.11 -11.72
C GLU A 44 -6.64 0.83 -10.87
N THR A 45 -5.96 1.83 -10.33
CA THR A 45 -6.61 2.81 -9.48
C THR A 45 -6.33 4.21 -10.02
N SER A 46 -7.32 5.08 -9.89
CA SER A 46 -7.13 6.46 -10.29
C SER A 46 -6.42 7.23 -9.19
N GLU A 47 -5.93 8.41 -9.52
CA GLU A 47 -5.28 9.25 -8.52
C GLU A 47 -6.21 9.55 -7.35
N SER A 48 -7.48 9.80 -7.65
CA SER A 48 -8.43 10.08 -6.60
C SER A 48 -8.57 8.90 -5.65
N GLU A 49 -8.65 7.71 -6.21
CA GLU A 49 -8.77 6.51 -5.39
C GLU A 49 -7.53 6.29 -4.55
N ILE A 50 -6.37 6.59 -5.12
CA ILE A 50 -5.12 6.45 -4.40
C ILE A 50 -5.11 7.38 -3.20
N GLU A 51 -5.50 8.63 -3.40
CA GLU A 51 -5.52 9.59 -2.31
C GLU A 51 -6.52 9.21 -1.23
N ILE A 52 -7.70 8.77 -1.63
CA ILE A 52 -8.70 8.35 -0.68
C ILE A 52 -8.22 7.14 0.10
N GLY A 53 -7.63 6.17 -0.60
CA GLY A 53 -7.11 4.99 0.04
C GLY A 53 -6.01 5.33 1.03
N PHE A 54 -5.13 6.22 0.64
CA PHE A 54 -4.04 6.61 1.52
C PHE A 54 -4.58 7.25 2.80
N LYS A 55 -5.56 8.13 2.67
CA LYS A 55 -6.16 8.76 3.83
C LYS A 55 -6.84 7.74 4.73
N ASP A 56 -7.47 6.76 4.12
CA ASP A 56 -8.12 5.70 4.87
C ASP A 56 -7.13 4.90 5.68
N ILE A 57 -5.99 4.62 5.07
CA ILE A 57 -4.94 3.83 5.72
C ILE A 57 -4.26 4.64 6.81
N ASP A 58 -4.02 5.91 6.54
CA ASP A 58 -3.25 6.77 7.44
C ASP A 58 -4.13 7.28 8.57
N THR A 59 -4.35 6.44 9.54
CA THR A 59 -5.24 6.79 10.65
C THR A 59 -4.63 7.79 11.60
N ASN A 60 -3.32 7.88 11.62
CA ASN A 60 -2.61 8.84 12.46
C ASN A 60 -2.52 10.20 11.83
N ASP A 61 -2.81 10.28 10.56
CA ASP A 61 -2.76 11.55 9.83
C ASP A 61 -1.36 12.15 9.86
N ASP A 62 -0.35 11.31 9.83
CA ASP A 62 1.04 11.77 9.81
C ASP A 62 1.64 11.77 8.41
N GLY A 63 0.85 11.40 7.41
CA GLY A 63 1.32 11.40 6.04
C GLY A 63 2.16 10.19 5.67
N LEU A 64 2.16 9.17 6.50
CA LEU A 64 2.93 7.96 6.27
C LEU A 64 2.09 6.74 6.58
N ILE A 65 2.35 5.66 5.85
CA ILE A 65 1.69 4.39 6.14
C ILE A 65 2.75 3.31 6.24
N ASP A 66 2.48 2.30 7.06
CA ASP A 66 3.40 1.18 7.17
C ASP A 66 2.85 -0.01 6.40
N PHE A 67 3.65 -1.08 6.37
CA PHE A 67 3.30 -2.25 5.57
C PHE A 67 2.02 -2.92 6.08
N ASP A 68 1.88 -3.03 7.39
CA ASP A 68 0.71 -3.66 7.97
C ASP A 68 -0.56 -2.92 7.57
N GLU A 69 -0.51 -1.60 7.63
CA GLU A 69 -1.66 -0.79 7.24
C GLU A 69 -1.96 -0.97 5.76
N PHE A 70 -0.92 -1.02 4.94
CA PHE A 70 -1.11 -1.21 3.52
C PHE A 70 -1.75 -2.55 3.22
N VAL A 71 -1.27 -3.61 3.84
CA VAL A 71 -1.79 -4.94 3.59
C VAL A 71 -3.25 -5.05 4.03
N ALA A 72 -3.57 -4.43 5.15
CA ALA A 72 -4.95 -4.44 5.62
C ALA A 72 -5.88 -3.79 4.61
N TRP A 73 -5.45 -2.67 4.05
CA TRP A 73 -6.24 -1.99 3.03
C TRP A 73 -6.31 -2.81 1.76
N TRP A 74 -5.19 -3.37 1.35
CA TRP A 74 -5.10 -4.15 0.11
C TRP A 74 -6.04 -5.35 0.14
N SER A 75 -6.10 -6.01 1.27
CA SER A 75 -6.90 -7.23 1.39
C SER A 75 -8.35 -6.95 1.74
N GLU A 76 -8.70 -5.71 1.99
CA GLU A 76 -10.06 -5.33 2.31
C GLU A 76 -10.89 -5.29 1.05
N ASP A 77 -12.14 -5.71 1.20
CA ASP A 77 -12.98 -5.82 0.02
C ASP A 77 -14.06 -4.76 0.01
#